data_134218cf642bb2c4e388dab5a8be61e3
#
_entry.id   134218cf642bb2c4e388dab5a8be61e3
#
_cell.length_a   1.000
_cell.length_b   1.000
_cell.length_c   1.000
_cell.angle_alpha   90.00
_cell.angle_beta   90.00
_cell.angle_gamma   90.00
#
_symmetry.space_group_name_H-M   'P 1'
#
loop_
_entity.id
_entity.type
_entity.pdbx_description
1 polymer ?
#
loop_
_entity_poly.entity_id
_entity_poly.type
_entity_poly.pdbx_seq_one_letter_code
_entity_poly.pdbx_strand_id
1 'polypeptide(L)'
;KVAENFNLLAALAPWRVDLGVGKAPGGLPASTAALAAGRPAFADFDQQLRDLEGYLSDAQADAQARPIPQTSPERFLLGASPQSARQAAELGWRFVYAAHFDGDPKHIEAAFEAYRTVSAHAPLLATVAFAAPTSEAAARHIGALRVYKLHLGPGQTVNLPSPEAAAEYARQVGVTDFRVEETRPSVLSGDAQHVRSELDALHRRFGVGEFILDA
;
A
#
# COMPACT_ATOMS: atom_id res chain seq x y z
N LYS A 1 14.05 0.67 15.26
CA LYS A 1 13.83 -0.77 14.99
C LYS A 1 13.59 -1.06 13.50
N VAL A 2 12.66 -0.37 12.81
CA VAL A 2 12.40 -0.65 11.38
C VAL A 2 13.69 -0.46 10.58
N ALA A 3 14.35 0.70 10.69
CA ALA A 3 15.61 0.98 10.01
C ALA A 3 16.70 -0.05 10.34
N GLU A 4 16.89 -0.39 11.62
CA GLU A 4 17.88 -1.40 12.04
C GLU A 4 17.62 -2.76 11.41
N ASN A 5 16.35 -3.21 11.39
CA ASN A 5 16.00 -4.51 10.79
C ASN A 5 16.29 -4.53 9.30
N PHE A 6 15.91 -3.48 8.56
CA PHE A 6 16.14 -3.43 7.12
C PHE A 6 17.62 -3.18 6.77
N ASN A 7 18.33 -2.40 7.56
CA ASN A 7 19.79 -2.25 7.42
C ASN A 7 20.50 -3.59 7.66
N LEU A 8 20.09 -4.36 8.68
CA LEU A 8 20.66 -5.70 8.92
C LEU A 8 20.38 -6.66 7.76
N LEU A 9 19.14 -6.69 7.27
CA LEU A 9 18.78 -7.52 6.12
C LEU A 9 19.57 -7.13 4.87
N ALA A 10 19.71 -5.83 4.60
CA ALA A 10 20.48 -5.34 3.46
C ALA A 10 21.99 -5.61 3.61
N ALA A 11 22.54 -5.60 4.83
CA ALA A 11 23.92 -5.99 5.08
C ALA A 11 24.16 -7.50 4.86
N LEU A 12 23.17 -8.35 5.20
CA LEU A 12 23.21 -9.80 5.01
C LEU A 12 22.95 -10.23 3.55
N ALA A 13 22.12 -9.48 2.85
CA ALA A 13 21.68 -9.77 1.49
C ALA A 13 21.73 -8.51 0.60
N PRO A 14 22.91 -8.00 0.25
CA PRO A 14 23.06 -6.80 -0.57
C PRO A 14 22.32 -6.91 -1.90
N TRP A 15 21.65 -5.82 -2.32
CA TRP A 15 20.87 -5.71 -3.56
C TRP A 15 19.61 -6.61 -3.63
N ARG A 16 19.21 -7.22 -2.52
CA ARG A 16 18.08 -8.16 -2.47
C ARG A 16 16.97 -7.76 -1.51
N VAL A 17 17.06 -6.58 -0.93
CA VAL A 17 16.13 -6.12 0.10
C VAL A 17 15.55 -4.78 -0.30
N ASP A 18 14.23 -4.72 -0.35
CA ASP A 18 13.46 -3.51 -0.53
C ASP A 18 12.61 -3.24 0.71
N LEU A 19 12.36 -1.97 1.02
CA LEU A 19 11.52 -1.54 2.12
C LEU A 19 10.22 -0.92 1.59
N GLY A 20 9.11 -1.63 1.74
CA GLY A 20 7.78 -1.09 1.47
C GLY A 20 7.09 -0.59 2.75
N VAL A 21 6.54 0.61 2.71
CA VAL A 21 5.81 1.23 3.82
C VAL A 21 4.43 1.69 3.36
N GLY A 22 3.41 1.50 4.21
CA GLY A 22 2.05 2.00 4.00
C GLY A 22 1.45 2.56 5.29
N LYS A 23 0.45 3.43 5.14
CA LYS A 23 -0.22 4.11 6.27
C LYS A 23 -1.30 3.25 6.94
N ALA A 24 -1.81 2.24 6.26
CA ALA A 24 -2.95 1.48 6.75
C ALA A 24 -2.63 0.77 8.09
N PRO A 25 -3.49 0.90 9.10
CA PRO A 25 -3.32 0.14 10.33
C PRO A 25 -3.48 -1.37 10.05
N GLY A 26 -2.61 -2.17 10.63
CA GLY A 26 -2.69 -3.62 10.51
C GLY A 26 -3.76 -4.20 11.43
N GLY A 27 -4.88 -4.70 10.87
CA GLY A 27 -5.91 -5.41 11.60
C GLY A 27 -6.98 -4.53 12.26
N LEU A 28 -7.69 -5.11 13.23
CA LEU A 28 -8.76 -4.44 13.97
C LEU A 28 -8.20 -3.38 14.94
N PRO A 29 -9.01 -2.37 15.33
CA PRO A 29 -8.58 -1.29 16.24
C PRO A 29 -7.98 -1.79 17.55
N ALA A 30 -8.50 -2.87 18.14
CA ALA A 30 -7.95 -3.47 19.37
C ALA A 30 -6.52 -4.00 19.15
N SER A 31 -6.23 -4.61 18.01
CA SER A 31 -4.88 -5.08 17.67
C SER A 31 -3.92 -3.91 17.48
N THR A 32 -4.36 -2.86 16.80
CA THR A 32 -3.57 -1.62 16.62
C THR A 32 -3.29 -0.97 17.98
N ALA A 33 -4.29 -0.87 18.85
CA ALA A 33 -4.13 -0.34 20.21
C ALA A 33 -3.16 -1.17 21.05
N ALA A 34 -3.26 -2.50 20.98
CA ALA A 34 -2.34 -3.40 21.70
C ALA A 34 -0.88 -3.24 21.21
N LEU A 35 -0.67 -3.10 19.90
CA LEU A 35 0.66 -2.85 19.33
C LEU A 35 1.21 -1.46 19.68
N ALA A 36 0.35 -0.49 19.93
CA ALA A 36 0.71 0.86 20.35
C ALA A 36 0.87 0.99 21.87
N ALA A 37 0.43 0.01 22.68
CA ALA A 37 0.45 0.07 24.13
C ALA A 37 1.86 0.33 24.67
N GLY A 38 1.97 1.26 25.62
CA GLY A 38 3.25 1.65 26.23
C GLY A 38 4.16 2.50 25.34
N ARG A 39 3.72 2.90 24.17
CA ARG A 39 4.45 3.84 23.30
C ARG A 39 3.94 5.25 23.50
N PRO A 40 4.80 6.30 23.39
CA PRO A 40 4.34 7.68 23.32
C PRO A 40 3.39 7.83 22.13
N ALA A 41 2.50 8.84 22.21
CA ALA A 41 1.64 9.17 21.07
C ALA A 41 2.50 9.26 19.81
N PHE A 42 2.11 8.50 18.76
CA PHE A 42 2.86 8.50 17.53
C PHE A 42 2.86 9.91 16.92
N ALA A 43 4.03 10.34 16.49
CA ALA A 43 4.13 11.45 15.56
C ALA A 43 3.22 11.20 14.34
N ASP A 44 2.80 12.26 13.69
CA ASP A 44 2.13 12.18 12.40
C ASP A 44 2.90 11.26 11.43
N PHE A 45 2.17 10.54 10.59
CA PHE A 45 2.75 9.57 9.66
C PHE A 45 3.83 10.20 8.78
N ASP A 46 3.63 11.44 8.36
CA ASP A 46 4.61 12.20 7.57
C ASP A 46 5.90 12.41 8.35
N GLN A 47 5.83 12.69 9.66
CA GLN A 47 7.00 12.80 10.51
C GLN A 47 7.67 11.44 10.72
N GLN A 48 6.90 10.37 10.90
CA GLN A 48 7.45 9.02 11.03
C GLN A 48 8.24 8.59 9.78
N LEU A 49 7.78 8.97 8.59
CA LEU A 49 8.50 8.68 7.35
C LEU A 49 9.80 9.50 7.24
N ARG A 50 9.77 10.78 7.60
CA ARG A 50 11.00 11.62 7.65
C ARG A 50 12.01 11.06 8.64
N ASP A 51 11.56 10.67 9.82
CA ASP A 51 12.43 10.07 10.83
C ASP A 51 13.02 8.74 10.33
N LEU A 52 12.19 7.90 9.70
CA LEU A 52 12.65 6.64 9.12
C LEU A 52 13.70 6.87 8.02
N GLU A 53 13.46 7.83 7.12
CA GLU A 53 14.44 8.22 6.09
C GLU A 53 15.73 8.72 6.74
N GLY A 54 15.65 9.56 7.77
CA GLY A 54 16.81 10.03 8.51
C GLY A 54 17.68 8.90 9.09
N TYR A 55 17.03 7.84 9.61
CA TYR A 55 17.74 6.66 10.12
C TYR A 55 18.31 5.77 9.01
N LEU A 56 17.63 5.66 7.86
CA LEU A 56 18.08 4.84 6.74
C LEU A 56 19.23 5.51 5.94
N SER A 57 19.23 6.83 5.89
CA SER A 57 20.28 7.63 5.23
C SER A 57 21.45 8.01 6.14
N ASP A 58 21.43 7.56 7.41
CA ASP A 58 22.41 7.92 8.47
C ASP A 58 22.52 9.45 8.71
N ALA A 59 21.43 10.18 8.43
CA ALA A 59 21.37 11.63 8.59
C ALA A 59 20.97 12.09 10.01
N GLN A 60 20.59 11.15 10.91
CA GLN A 60 20.22 11.45 12.29
C GLN A 60 21.47 11.64 13.15
N ALA A 61 21.60 12.82 13.77
CA ALA A 61 22.77 13.17 14.58
C ALA A 61 22.80 12.45 15.95
N ASP A 62 21.62 12.24 16.58
CA ASP A 62 21.53 11.80 17.97
C ASP A 62 21.36 10.28 18.13
N ALA A 63 20.98 9.57 17.09
CA ALA A 63 20.81 8.12 17.11
C ALA A 63 21.06 7.53 15.74
N GLN A 64 21.75 6.40 15.69
CA GLN A 64 22.10 5.72 14.44
C GLN A 64 21.47 4.35 14.39
N ALA A 65 20.86 3.98 13.25
CA ALA A 65 20.38 2.64 13.00
C ALA A 65 21.52 1.73 12.50
N ARG A 66 21.97 0.81 13.31
CA ARG A 66 23.08 -0.10 13.01
C ARG A 66 22.58 -1.51 12.66
N PRO A 67 23.30 -2.26 11.79
CA PRO A 67 24.49 -1.87 11.02
C PRO A 67 24.17 -0.87 9.92
N ILE A 68 25.17 -0.20 9.34
CA ILE A 68 25.04 0.56 8.11
C ILE A 68 25.41 -0.38 6.95
N PRO A 69 24.48 -0.71 6.04
CA PRO A 69 24.78 -1.58 4.91
C PRO A 69 25.59 -0.83 3.84
N GLN A 70 26.37 -1.56 3.03
CA GLN A 70 27.06 -0.96 1.88
C GLN A 70 26.09 -0.41 0.84
N THR A 71 24.91 -1.05 0.72
CA THR A 71 23.83 -0.63 -0.14
C THR A 71 22.56 -0.58 0.69
N SER A 72 21.98 0.61 0.82
CA SER A 72 20.70 0.78 1.50
C SER A 72 19.57 0.10 0.73
N PRO A 73 18.54 -0.41 1.42
CA PRO A 73 17.34 -0.93 0.77
C PRO A 73 16.69 0.15 -0.11
N GLU A 74 16.17 -0.23 -1.26
CA GLU A 74 15.30 0.66 -2.02
C GLU A 74 13.99 0.88 -1.23
N ARG A 75 13.43 2.10 -1.29
CA ARG A 75 12.32 2.51 -0.44
C ARG A 75 11.10 2.76 -1.27
N PHE A 76 9.97 2.20 -0.83
CA PHE A 76 8.69 2.27 -1.51
C PHE A 76 7.61 2.77 -0.55
N LEU A 77 6.84 3.76 -0.98
CA LEU A 77 5.64 4.21 -0.26
C LEU A 77 4.40 3.73 -1.00
N LEU A 78 3.60 2.89 -0.33
CA LEU A 78 2.31 2.42 -0.82
C LEU A 78 1.20 3.38 -0.38
N GLY A 79 0.41 3.86 -1.34
CA GLY A 79 -0.71 4.74 -1.08
C GLY A 79 -1.68 4.82 -2.27
N ALA A 80 -2.84 5.48 -2.08
CA ALA A 80 -3.86 5.65 -3.10
C ALA A 80 -4.33 7.12 -3.22
N SER A 81 -3.43 8.08 -3.00
CA SER A 81 -3.77 9.50 -3.06
C SER A 81 -2.64 10.36 -3.63
N PRO A 82 -2.97 11.54 -4.21
CA PRO A 82 -1.97 12.52 -4.62
C PRO A 82 -1.07 12.99 -3.49
N GLN A 83 -1.56 13.00 -2.24
CA GLN A 83 -0.76 13.37 -1.07
C GLN A 83 0.34 12.35 -0.81
N SER A 84 0.00 11.06 -0.75
CA SER A 84 1.01 9.99 -0.57
C SER A 84 2.03 9.97 -1.71
N ALA A 85 1.58 10.25 -2.94
CA ALA A 85 2.44 10.32 -4.11
C ALA A 85 3.48 11.46 -4.00
N ARG A 86 3.04 12.67 -3.61
CA ARG A 86 3.96 13.80 -3.36
C ARG A 86 4.93 13.50 -2.22
N GLN A 87 4.44 12.92 -1.13
CA GLN A 87 5.25 12.53 0.01
C GLN A 87 6.37 11.54 -0.35
N ALA A 88 6.05 10.51 -1.15
CA ALA A 88 7.06 9.60 -1.67
C ALA A 88 8.11 10.33 -2.51
N ALA A 89 7.68 11.22 -3.42
CA ALA A 89 8.56 11.98 -4.29
C ALA A 89 9.49 12.92 -3.52
N GLU A 90 8.97 13.63 -2.51
CA GLU A 90 9.74 14.55 -1.65
C GLU A 90 10.81 13.84 -0.82
N LEU A 91 10.55 12.58 -0.42
CA LEU A 91 11.52 11.73 0.28
C LEU A 91 12.51 11.03 -0.67
N GLY A 92 12.34 11.17 -1.99
CA GLY A 92 13.12 10.42 -2.97
C GLY A 92 12.77 8.92 -3.02
N TRP A 93 11.60 8.53 -2.48
CA TRP A 93 11.13 7.15 -2.45
C TRP A 93 10.36 6.82 -3.73
N ARG A 94 10.33 5.55 -4.09
CA ARG A 94 9.47 5.07 -5.15
C ARG A 94 8.02 5.03 -4.68
N PHE A 95 7.10 5.44 -5.54
CA PHE A 95 5.67 5.43 -5.23
C PHE A 95 4.99 4.22 -5.84
N VAL A 96 4.20 3.51 -5.02
CA VAL A 96 3.37 2.38 -5.42
C VAL A 96 1.91 2.74 -5.21
N TYR A 97 1.14 2.84 -6.28
CA TYR A 97 -0.30 3.07 -6.16
C TYR A 97 -1.04 1.78 -5.84
N ALA A 98 -1.85 1.80 -4.78
CA ALA A 98 -2.62 0.65 -4.28
C ALA A 98 -3.95 0.47 -5.05
N ALA A 99 -3.89 0.04 -6.32
CA ALA A 99 -5.06 -0.11 -7.17
C ALA A 99 -6.01 -1.23 -6.73
N HIS A 100 -5.56 -2.18 -5.91
CA HIS A 100 -6.42 -3.18 -5.28
C HIS A 100 -7.43 -2.59 -4.28
N PHE A 101 -7.18 -1.40 -3.74
CA PHE A 101 -8.11 -0.67 -2.89
C PHE A 101 -8.97 0.33 -3.68
N ASP A 102 -8.37 1.00 -4.65
CA ASP A 102 -9.02 2.00 -5.48
C ASP A 102 -8.47 1.91 -6.92
N GLY A 103 -9.22 1.25 -7.77
CA GLY A 103 -8.90 1.08 -9.18
C GLY A 103 -9.46 2.18 -10.10
N ASP A 104 -10.00 3.30 -9.55
CA ASP A 104 -10.51 4.39 -10.39
C ASP A 104 -9.38 5.03 -11.20
N PRO A 105 -9.46 4.99 -12.54
CA PRO A 105 -8.45 5.56 -13.41
C PRO A 105 -8.13 7.03 -13.14
N LYS A 106 -9.11 7.83 -12.76
CA LYS A 106 -8.93 9.26 -12.46
C LYS A 106 -8.08 9.47 -11.21
N HIS A 107 -8.27 8.62 -10.21
CA HIS A 107 -7.48 8.68 -8.97
C HIS A 107 -6.04 8.22 -9.21
N ILE A 108 -5.85 7.18 -10.02
CA ILE A 108 -4.51 6.72 -10.45
C ILE A 108 -3.77 7.84 -11.20
N GLU A 109 -4.43 8.46 -12.21
CA GLU A 109 -3.87 9.55 -12.99
C GLU A 109 -3.45 10.73 -12.10
N ALA A 110 -4.33 11.18 -11.20
CA ALA A 110 -4.06 12.28 -10.29
C ALA A 110 -2.89 12.02 -9.34
N ALA A 111 -2.77 10.79 -8.82
CA ALA A 111 -1.66 10.41 -7.96
C ALA A 111 -0.34 10.33 -8.74
N PHE A 112 -0.35 9.74 -9.93
CA PHE A 112 0.85 9.64 -10.77
C PHE A 112 1.32 10.98 -11.30
N GLU A 113 0.40 11.87 -11.65
CA GLU A 113 0.74 13.25 -11.99
C GLU A 113 1.43 13.96 -10.82
N ALA A 114 0.84 13.86 -9.61
CA ALA A 114 1.42 14.43 -8.41
C ALA A 114 2.83 13.88 -8.09
N TYR A 115 3.10 12.61 -8.36
CA TYR A 115 4.41 12.00 -8.20
C TYR A 115 5.43 12.53 -9.21
N ARG A 116 5.05 12.58 -10.50
CA ARG A 116 5.93 12.98 -11.61
C ARG A 116 6.29 14.47 -11.60
N THR A 117 5.52 15.30 -10.92
CA THR A 117 5.89 16.73 -10.78
C THR A 117 7.16 16.94 -9.97
N VAL A 118 7.56 15.96 -9.14
CA VAL A 118 8.71 16.06 -8.22
C VAL A 118 9.75 14.98 -8.52
N SER A 119 9.33 13.76 -8.86
CA SER A 119 10.20 12.60 -9.08
C SER A 119 10.41 12.29 -10.55
N ALA A 120 11.65 11.96 -10.92
CA ALA A 120 11.99 11.43 -12.25
C ALA A 120 11.73 9.92 -12.40
N HIS A 121 11.45 9.21 -11.30
CA HIS A 121 11.17 7.78 -11.35
C HIS A 121 9.76 7.50 -11.90
N ALA A 122 9.62 6.40 -12.64
CA ALA A 122 8.29 5.90 -13.01
C ALA A 122 7.58 5.37 -11.76
N PRO A 123 6.29 5.69 -11.56
CA PRO A 123 5.50 5.11 -10.47
C PRO A 123 5.21 3.63 -10.73
N LEU A 124 4.95 2.89 -9.66
CA LEU A 124 4.52 1.50 -9.69
C LEU A 124 3.02 1.40 -9.40
N LEU A 125 2.43 0.27 -9.81
CA LEU A 125 1.04 -0.04 -9.54
C LEU A 125 0.93 -1.40 -8.86
N ALA A 126 0.31 -1.45 -7.68
CA ALA A 126 -0.02 -2.69 -6.99
C ALA A 126 -1.48 -3.05 -7.26
N THR A 127 -1.72 -4.27 -7.73
CA THR A 127 -3.05 -4.78 -8.05
C THR A 127 -3.14 -6.28 -7.78
N VAL A 128 -4.36 -6.79 -7.69
CA VAL A 128 -4.60 -8.25 -7.63
C VAL A 128 -4.73 -8.77 -9.07
N ALA A 129 -4.05 -9.87 -9.38
CA ALA A 129 -4.15 -10.53 -10.67
C ALA A 129 -4.41 -12.03 -10.47
N PHE A 130 -5.33 -12.60 -11.24
CA PHE A 130 -5.66 -14.02 -11.21
C PHE A 130 -5.75 -14.60 -12.62
N ALA A 131 -4.83 -15.49 -12.96
CA ALA A 131 -4.82 -16.18 -14.24
C ALA A 131 -5.28 -17.64 -14.08
N ALA A 132 -6.12 -18.10 -15.00
CA ALA A 132 -6.58 -19.47 -15.09
C ALA A 132 -6.44 -20.00 -16.53
N PRO A 133 -6.61 -21.31 -16.78
CA PRO A 133 -6.52 -21.86 -18.15
C PRO A 133 -7.50 -21.23 -19.14
N THR A 134 -8.64 -20.75 -18.68
CA THR A 134 -9.62 -19.98 -19.48
C THR A 134 -10.20 -18.83 -18.67
N SER A 135 -10.68 -17.79 -19.37
CA SER A 135 -11.32 -16.63 -18.72
C SER A 135 -12.60 -17.00 -17.96
N GLU A 136 -13.35 -18.02 -18.41
CA GLU A 136 -14.52 -18.53 -17.69
C GLU A 136 -14.11 -19.25 -16.39
N ALA A 137 -12.99 -19.97 -16.39
CA ALA A 137 -12.46 -20.58 -15.17
C ALA A 137 -12.04 -19.52 -14.16
N ALA A 138 -11.34 -18.46 -14.61
CA ALA A 138 -11.00 -17.33 -13.77
C ALA A 138 -12.26 -16.67 -13.17
N ALA A 139 -13.27 -16.37 -14.01
CA ALA A 139 -14.51 -15.73 -13.57
C ALA A 139 -15.24 -16.56 -12.50
N ARG A 140 -15.24 -17.90 -12.57
CA ARG A 140 -15.83 -18.77 -11.54
C ARG A 140 -15.11 -18.64 -10.20
N HIS A 141 -13.77 -18.56 -10.21
CA HIS A 141 -12.99 -18.43 -8.96
C HIS A 141 -13.18 -17.07 -8.30
N ILE A 142 -13.08 -15.99 -9.07
CA ILE A 142 -13.16 -14.63 -8.50
C ILE A 142 -14.60 -14.14 -8.32
N GLY A 143 -15.58 -14.77 -8.98
CA GLY A 143 -16.97 -14.32 -8.97
C GLY A 143 -17.64 -14.29 -7.60
N ALA A 144 -17.13 -15.09 -6.65
CA ALA A 144 -17.59 -15.14 -5.26
C ALA A 144 -16.86 -14.17 -4.33
N LEU A 145 -15.77 -13.52 -4.78
CA LEU A 145 -15.02 -12.59 -3.93
C LEU A 145 -15.84 -11.34 -3.63
N ARG A 146 -15.85 -10.97 -2.37
CA ARG A 146 -16.53 -9.76 -1.87
C ARG A 146 -15.61 -9.01 -0.92
N VAL A 147 -15.74 -7.70 -0.94
CA VAL A 147 -15.16 -6.78 0.02
C VAL A 147 -16.27 -5.94 0.61
N TYR A 148 -16.25 -5.75 1.89
CA TYR A 148 -17.27 -5.00 2.63
C TYR A 148 -16.68 -3.67 3.07
N LYS A 149 -17.12 -2.59 2.41
CA LYS A 149 -16.71 -1.23 2.73
C LYS A 149 -17.55 -0.70 3.89
N LEU A 150 -16.92 -0.54 5.03
CA LEU A 150 -17.53 0.06 6.22
C LEU A 150 -17.41 1.59 6.13
N HIS A 151 -18.52 2.29 6.22
CA HIS A 151 -18.61 3.74 6.28
C HIS A 151 -18.91 4.16 7.73
N LEU A 152 -17.98 4.85 8.37
CA LEU A 152 -18.06 5.30 9.77
C LEU A 152 -18.46 6.78 9.91
N GLY A 153 -18.53 7.50 8.78
CA GLY A 153 -18.82 8.92 8.71
C GLY A 153 -18.27 9.55 7.43
N PRO A 154 -18.39 10.87 7.24
CA PRO A 154 -17.90 11.55 6.04
C PRO A 154 -16.40 11.31 5.81
N GLY A 155 -16.04 10.68 4.71
CA GLY A 155 -14.65 10.42 4.32
C GLY A 155 -13.94 9.31 5.12
N GLN A 156 -14.60 8.65 6.06
CA GLN A 156 -14.02 7.55 6.84
C GLN A 156 -14.55 6.20 6.36
N THR A 157 -13.74 5.49 5.60
CA THR A 157 -14.07 4.15 5.08
C THR A 157 -12.97 3.14 5.40
N VAL A 158 -13.38 1.90 5.66
CA VAL A 158 -12.47 0.76 5.88
C VAL A 158 -12.97 -0.44 5.08
N ASN A 159 -12.08 -1.10 4.36
CA ASN A 159 -12.40 -2.34 3.65
C ASN A 159 -12.16 -3.53 4.58
N LEU A 160 -13.14 -4.42 4.66
CA LEU A 160 -13.16 -5.56 5.56
C LEU A 160 -13.60 -6.83 4.82
N PRO A 161 -13.18 -8.02 5.30
CA PRO A 161 -13.44 -9.28 4.59
C PRO A 161 -14.88 -9.80 4.75
N SER A 162 -15.63 -9.34 5.75
CA SER A 162 -17.01 -9.79 5.99
C SER A 162 -17.84 -8.72 6.70
N PRO A 163 -19.19 -8.85 6.67
CA PRO A 163 -20.10 -7.99 7.44
C PRO A 163 -19.85 -8.07 8.95
N GLU A 164 -19.52 -9.26 9.46
CA GLU A 164 -19.24 -9.49 10.88
C GLU A 164 -17.97 -8.75 11.31
N ALA A 165 -16.92 -8.77 10.46
CA ALA A 165 -15.69 -7.99 10.67
C ALA A 165 -15.99 -6.49 10.65
N ALA A 166 -16.93 -6.02 9.81
CA ALA A 166 -17.35 -4.63 9.77
C ALA A 166 -18.09 -4.21 11.05
N ALA A 167 -19.02 -5.04 11.53
CA ALA A 167 -19.73 -4.81 12.78
C ALA A 167 -18.76 -4.79 13.98
N GLU A 168 -17.83 -5.73 14.03
CA GLU A 168 -16.83 -5.79 15.10
C GLU A 168 -15.88 -4.58 15.08
N TYR A 169 -15.47 -4.13 13.89
CA TYR A 169 -14.67 -2.91 13.74
C TYR A 169 -15.44 -1.70 14.30
N ALA A 170 -16.70 -1.49 13.86
CA ALA A 170 -17.55 -0.40 14.33
C ALA A 170 -17.72 -0.44 15.86
N ARG A 171 -17.94 -1.62 16.43
CA ARG A 171 -18.04 -1.83 17.88
C ARG A 171 -16.76 -1.38 18.61
N GLN A 172 -15.58 -1.75 18.08
CA GLN A 172 -14.29 -1.40 18.69
C GLN A 172 -13.97 0.08 18.64
N VAL A 173 -14.43 0.80 17.62
CA VAL A 173 -14.27 2.26 17.53
C VAL A 173 -15.41 3.04 18.20
N GLY A 174 -16.40 2.35 18.77
CA GLY A 174 -17.54 2.95 19.48
C GLY A 174 -18.55 3.67 18.57
N VAL A 175 -18.62 3.29 17.28
CA VAL A 175 -19.58 3.84 16.31
C VAL A 175 -20.77 2.90 16.20
N THR A 176 -21.97 3.44 16.45
CA THR A 176 -23.24 2.71 16.36
C THR A 176 -24.02 2.98 15.09
N ASP A 177 -23.80 4.14 14.47
CA ASP A 177 -24.43 4.50 13.19
C ASP A 177 -23.38 4.35 12.07
N PHE A 178 -23.47 3.25 11.35
CA PHE A 178 -22.59 2.92 10.25
C PHE A 178 -23.31 2.22 9.12
N ARG A 179 -22.75 2.29 7.93
CA ARG A 179 -23.25 1.58 6.74
C ARG A 179 -22.18 0.62 6.22
N VAL A 180 -22.60 -0.59 5.89
CA VAL A 180 -21.77 -1.57 5.20
C VAL A 180 -22.24 -1.68 3.75
N GLU A 181 -21.29 -1.55 2.83
CA GLU A 181 -21.51 -1.66 1.39
C GLU A 181 -20.74 -2.88 0.87
N GLU A 182 -21.46 -3.83 0.27
CA GLU A 182 -20.84 -4.96 -0.40
C GLU A 182 -20.34 -4.52 -1.77
N THR A 183 -19.06 -4.75 -2.03
CA THR A 183 -18.39 -4.41 -3.28
C THR A 183 -17.61 -5.61 -3.82
N ARG A 184 -17.24 -5.56 -5.09
CA ARG A 184 -16.31 -6.54 -5.67
C ARG A 184 -14.90 -5.95 -5.66
N PRO A 185 -13.86 -6.73 -5.30
CA PRO A 185 -12.49 -6.27 -5.42
C PRO A 185 -12.14 -6.05 -6.89
N SER A 186 -11.25 -5.10 -7.15
CA SER A 186 -10.67 -4.90 -8.47
C SER A 186 -9.59 -5.97 -8.69
N VAL A 187 -9.89 -6.94 -9.56
CA VAL A 187 -8.97 -8.04 -9.89
C VAL A 187 -8.80 -8.11 -11.41
N LEU A 188 -7.56 -8.07 -11.88
CA LEU A 188 -7.23 -8.39 -13.26
C LEU A 188 -7.34 -9.90 -13.44
N SER A 189 -8.33 -10.38 -14.18
CA SER A 189 -8.59 -11.82 -14.22
C SER A 189 -9.00 -12.33 -15.59
N GLY A 190 -8.48 -13.52 -15.93
CA GLY A 190 -8.77 -14.18 -17.20
C GLY A 190 -7.79 -15.29 -17.48
N ASP A 191 -7.67 -15.68 -18.74
CA ASP A 191 -6.52 -16.46 -19.18
C ASP A 191 -5.23 -15.60 -19.20
N ALA A 192 -4.10 -16.23 -19.36
CA ALA A 192 -2.81 -15.54 -19.29
C ALA A 192 -2.66 -14.43 -20.35
N GLN A 193 -3.26 -14.61 -21.53
CA GLN A 193 -3.22 -13.62 -22.60
C GLN A 193 -4.07 -12.40 -22.25
N HIS A 194 -5.25 -12.62 -21.67
CA HIS A 194 -6.13 -11.55 -21.21
C HIS A 194 -5.47 -10.72 -20.10
N VAL A 195 -4.96 -11.37 -19.05
CA VAL A 195 -4.27 -10.67 -17.93
C VAL A 195 -3.07 -9.87 -18.45
N ARG A 196 -2.28 -10.43 -19.37
CA ARG A 196 -1.17 -9.70 -20.01
C ARG A 196 -1.66 -8.46 -20.77
N SER A 197 -2.74 -8.61 -21.54
CA SER A 197 -3.30 -7.47 -22.30
C SER A 197 -3.78 -6.33 -21.39
N GLU A 198 -4.38 -6.66 -20.24
CA GLU A 198 -4.80 -5.70 -19.24
C GLU A 198 -3.59 -4.97 -18.62
N LEU A 199 -2.52 -5.69 -18.25
CA LEU A 199 -1.29 -5.08 -17.75
C LEU A 199 -0.63 -4.18 -18.80
N ASP A 200 -0.59 -4.61 -20.06
CA ASP A 200 -0.08 -3.81 -21.17
C ASP A 200 -0.93 -2.53 -21.38
N ALA A 201 -2.25 -2.61 -21.19
CA ALA A 201 -3.14 -1.46 -21.26
C ALA A 201 -2.88 -0.46 -20.12
N LEU A 202 -2.70 -0.94 -18.90
CA LEU A 202 -2.32 -0.12 -17.73
C LEU A 202 -0.95 0.54 -17.93
N HIS A 203 0.04 -0.22 -18.42
CA HIS A 203 1.36 0.34 -18.77
C HIS A 203 1.25 1.48 -19.77
N ARG A 204 0.56 1.27 -20.88
CA ARG A 204 0.40 2.31 -21.93
C ARG A 204 -0.37 3.53 -21.42
N ARG A 205 -1.42 3.30 -20.63
CA ARG A 205 -2.29 4.38 -20.16
C ARG A 205 -1.60 5.26 -19.11
N PHE A 206 -0.95 4.63 -18.15
CA PHE A 206 -0.45 5.32 -16.96
C PHE A 206 1.08 5.49 -16.94
N GLY A 207 1.81 4.91 -17.91
CA GLY A 207 3.28 4.92 -17.91
C GLY A 207 3.87 4.23 -16.69
N VAL A 208 3.24 3.14 -16.24
CA VAL A 208 3.71 2.33 -15.12
C VAL A 208 4.97 1.60 -15.52
N GLY A 209 6.05 1.73 -14.77
CA GLY A 209 7.30 1.03 -15.06
C GLY A 209 7.33 -0.41 -14.58
N GLU A 210 6.59 -0.71 -13.50
CA GLU A 210 6.64 -1.99 -12.79
C GLU A 210 5.32 -2.26 -12.07
N PHE A 211 4.93 -3.53 -11.97
CA PHE A 211 3.73 -3.97 -11.27
C PHE A 211 4.08 -4.82 -10.05
N ILE A 212 3.35 -4.62 -8.95
CA ILE A 212 3.31 -5.54 -7.81
C ILE A 212 1.99 -6.29 -7.91
N LEU A 213 2.08 -7.61 -8.15
CA LEU A 213 0.92 -8.47 -8.31
C LEU A 213 0.73 -9.34 -7.08
N ASP A 214 -0.45 -9.24 -6.46
CA ASP A 214 -0.97 -10.21 -5.48
C ASP A 214 -1.82 -11.22 -6.26
N ALA A 215 -1.57 -12.55 -6.05
CA ALA A 215 -2.12 -13.63 -6.86
C ALA A 215 -2.65 -14.79 -6.01
#